data_3b9b27b212356bcecd1df331e9538767
#
_entry.id   3b9b27b212356bcecd1df331e9538767
#
_cell.length_a   1.000
_cell.length_b   1.000
_cell.length_c   1.000
_cell.angle_alpha   90.00
_cell.angle_beta   90.00
_cell.angle_gamma   90.00
#
_symmetry.space_group_name_H-M   'P 1'
#
loop_
_entity.id
_entity.type
_entity.pdbx_description
1 polymer ?
#
loop_
_entity_poly.entity_id
_entity_poly.type
_entity_poly.pdbx_seq_one_letter_code
_entity_poly.pdbx_strand_id
1 'polypeptide(L)'
;PGNYLVPIGTPIGFILERLGYHGSARYLITGGPMMGDTVSSLDVPITKGCGGFLVMRPEDLAVHQMEDAYPCISCGKCVEACPMHLNPCHLGKLAAKRRYLDMDAYHLFDCFECGCCAYVCPAGIPLVQYFRVSKVMNREMKAAAK
;
A
#
# COMPACT_ATOMS: atom_id res chain seq x y z
N PRO A 1 -15.29 5.80 16.39
CA PRO A 1 -15.23 4.47 15.80
C PRO A 1 -16.53 3.70 15.99
N GLY A 2 -16.92 2.88 15.01
CA GLY A 2 -18.14 2.07 15.05
C GLY A 2 -18.35 1.28 13.78
N ASN A 3 -19.38 0.42 13.82
CA ASN A 3 -19.81 -0.34 12.66
C ASN A 3 -21.13 0.26 12.13
N TYR A 4 -21.19 0.47 10.83
CA TYR A 4 -22.28 1.16 10.18
C TYR A 4 -22.77 0.36 8.97
N LEU A 5 -24.07 0.30 8.78
CA LEU A 5 -24.69 -0.24 7.57
C LEU A 5 -24.86 0.90 6.56
N VAL A 6 -24.17 0.79 5.44
CA VAL A 6 -24.11 1.83 4.42
C VAL A 6 -24.43 1.25 3.05
N PRO A 7 -25.34 1.86 2.27
CA PRO A 7 -25.60 1.45 0.89
C PRO A 7 -24.35 1.62 0.00
N ILE A 8 -24.12 0.67 -0.90
CA ILE A 8 -23.08 0.79 -1.93
C ILE A 8 -23.40 2.02 -2.81
N GLY A 9 -22.37 2.79 -3.15
CA GLY A 9 -22.50 4.03 -3.90
C GLY A 9 -22.60 5.29 -3.04
N THR A 10 -22.72 5.16 -1.71
CA THR A 10 -22.72 6.32 -0.82
C THR A 10 -21.35 6.98 -0.81
N PRO A 11 -21.23 8.30 -1.03
CA PRO A 11 -19.97 9.02 -0.90
C PRO A 11 -19.39 8.92 0.51
N ILE A 12 -18.08 8.74 0.63
CA ILE A 12 -17.40 8.65 1.95
C ILE A 12 -17.62 9.94 2.74
N GLY A 13 -17.57 11.10 2.10
CA GLY A 13 -17.79 12.40 2.73
C GLY A 13 -19.12 12.49 3.44
N PHE A 14 -20.20 12.02 2.81
CA PHE A 14 -21.54 12.00 3.43
C PHE A 14 -21.56 11.19 4.73
N ILE A 15 -20.86 10.05 4.75
CA ILE A 15 -20.77 9.21 5.94
C ILE A 15 -19.99 9.93 7.05
N LEU A 16 -18.85 10.53 6.70
CA LEU A 16 -17.99 11.23 7.63
C LEU A 16 -18.70 12.44 8.27
N GLU A 17 -19.43 13.23 7.48
CA GLU A 17 -20.23 14.35 7.98
C GLU A 17 -21.28 13.89 8.99
N ARG A 18 -21.98 12.79 8.67
CA ARG A 18 -22.96 12.19 9.60
C ARG A 18 -22.34 11.70 10.91
N LEU A 19 -21.05 11.38 10.89
CA LEU A 19 -20.27 10.97 12.06
C LEU A 19 -19.54 12.14 12.75
N GLY A 20 -19.76 13.37 12.30
CA GLY A 20 -19.17 14.59 12.88
C GLY A 20 -17.73 14.84 12.47
N TYR A 21 -17.25 14.21 11.37
CA TYR A 21 -15.94 14.48 10.83
C TYR A 21 -16.00 15.53 9.72
N HIS A 22 -15.27 16.63 9.87
CA HIS A 22 -15.21 17.75 8.93
C HIS A 22 -13.78 18.01 8.40
N GLY A 23 -12.93 16.99 8.43
CA GLY A 23 -11.53 17.09 8.03
C GLY A 23 -11.28 16.82 6.54
N SER A 24 -10.01 16.82 6.16
CA SER A 24 -9.55 16.59 4.79
C SER A 24 -9.47 15.10 4.45
N ALA A 25 -9.68 14.75 3.16
CA ALA A 25 -9.45 13.41 2.62
C ALA A 25 -7.99 12.95 2.72
N ARG A 26 -7.03 13.88 2.88
CA ARG A 26 -5.60 13.59 2.93
C ARG A 26 -5.20 12.51 3.95
N TYR A 27 -5.98 12.37 5.00
CA TYR A 27 -5.71 11.44 6.10
C TYR A 27 -6.66 10.25 6.12
N LEU A 28 -7.32 9.98 5.00
CA LEU A 28 -8.30 8.92 4.87
C LEU A 28 -7.72 7.73 4.11
N ILE A 29 -7.85 6.55 4.70
CA ILE A 29 -7.42 5.28 4.13
C ILE A 29 -8.63 4.37 4.03
N THR A 30 -8.91 3.83 2.85
CA THR A 30 -9.88 2.75 2.66
C THR A 30 -9.21 1.41 2.90
N GLY A 31 -9.75 0.61 3.81
CA GLY A 31 -9.16 -0.65 4.27
C GLY A 31 -8.31 -0.50 5.54
N GLY A 32 -7.35 -1.39 5.70
CA GLY A 32 -6.45 -1.39 6.86
C GLY A 32 -5.23 -0.48 6.69
N PRO A 33 -4.53 -0.16 7.77
CA PRO A 33 -3.40 0.79 7.72
C PRO A 33 -2.19 0.28 6.92
N MET A 34 -2.02 -1.03 6.76
CA MET A 34 -0.89 -1.62 6.03
C MET A 34 -1.20 -1.90 4.55
N MET A 35 -2.44 -2.25 4.22
CA MET A 35 -2.86 -2.69 2.88
C MET A 35 -3.83 -1.75 2.20
N GLY A 36 -4.40 -0.80 2.95
CA GLY A 36 -5.39 0.13 2.43
C GLY A 36 -4.79 1.15 1.46
N ASP A 37 -5.67 1.76 0.69
CA ASP A 37 -5.32 2.81 -0.25
C ASP A 37 -5.78 4.18 0.27
N THR A 38 -4.94 5.19 0.08
CA THR A 38 -5.30 6.57 0.42
C THR A 38 -6.36 7.08 -0.55
N VAL A 39 -7.29 7.87 -0.04
CA VAL A 39 -8.39 8.42 -0.82
C VAL A 39 -8.03 9.83 -1.28
N SER A 40 -8.21 10.11 -2.56
CA SER A 40 -7.90 11.43 -3.14
C SER A 40 -9.01 12.47 -2.93
N SER A 41 -10.27 12.03 -2.76
CA SER A 41 -11.44 12.88 -2.57
C SER A 41 -12.45 12.23 -1.63
N LEU A 42 -13.22 13.04 -0.93
CA LEU A 42 -14.35 12.60 -0.11
C LEU A 42 -15.57 12.16 -0.95
N ASP A 43 -15.60 12.50 -2.24
CA ASP A 43 -16.69 12.13 -3.14
C ASP A 43 -16.59 10.67 -3.64
N VAL A 44 -15.49 9.98 -3.31
CA VAL A 44 -15.32 8.57 -3.66
C VAL A 44 -16.43 7.73 -3.03
N PRO A 45 -17.17 6.94 -3.84
CA PRO A 45 -18.27 6.14 -3.33
C PRO A 45 -17.77 4.86 -2.64
N ILE A 46 -18.55 4.38 -1.68
CA ILE A 46 -18.38 3.05 -1.08
C ILE A 46 -18.65 1.98 -2.14
N THR A 47 -17.70 1.08 -2.31
CA THR A 47 -17.83 -0.08 -3.19
C THR A 47 -17.99 -1.38 -2.39
N LYS A 48 -18.34 -2.47 -3.07
CA LYS A 48 -18.45 -3.80 -2.45
C LYS A 48 -17.17 -4.26 -1.74
N GLY A 49 -16.01 -3.84 -2.23
CA GLY A 49 -14.70 -4.19 -1.65
C GLY A 49 -14.31 -3.36 -0.43
N CYS A 50 -15.05 -2.30 -0.12
CA CYS A 50 -14.75 -1.44 1.02
C CYS A 50 -15.24 -2.07 2.32
N GLY A 51 -14.34 -2.69 3.07
CA GLY A 51 -14.63 -3.26 4.40
C GLY A 51 -14.56 -2.25 5.55
N GLY A 52 -14.02 -1.08 5.30
CA GLY A 52 -13.88 -0.02 6.30
C GLY A 52 -13.00 1.12 5.82
N PHE A 53 -12.94 2.17 6.61
CA PHE A 53 -12.00 3.27 6.39
C PHE A 53 -11.45 3.79 7.72
N LEU A 54 -10.23 4.29 7.66
CA LEU A 54 -9.51 4.88 8.77
C LEU A 54 -9.32 6.37 8.50
N VAL A 55 -9.64 7.18 9.49
CA VAL A 55 -9.28 8.59 9.51
C VAL A 55 -8.07 8.72 10.42
N MET A 56 -6.92 9.06 9.84
CA MET A 56 -5.68 9.29 10.58
C MET A 56 -5.63 10.75 11.01
N ARG A 57 -5.18 11.01 12.23
CA ARG A 57 -4.91 12.39 12.67
C ARG A 57 -3.51 12.82 12.23
N PRO A 58 -3.29 14.11 12.01
CA PRO A 58 -1.95 14.62 11.65
C PRO A 58 -0.86 14.18 12.64
N GLU A 59 -1.21 14.13 13.92
CA GLU A 59 -0.28 13.74 15.00
C GLU A 59 0.10 12.25 14.89
N ASP A 60 -0.81 11.40 14.45
CA ASP A 60 -0.58 9.95 14.29
C ASP A 60 0.39 9.67 13.12
N LEU A 61 0.51 10.59 12.16
CA LEU A 61 1.39 10.48 11.00
C LEU A 61 2.80 11.06 11.23
N ALA A 62 2.96 11.93 12.21
CA ALA A 62 4.21 12.63 12.50
C ALA A 62 5.33 11.70 12.99
N VAL A 63 5.00 10.50 13.47
CA VAL A 63 5.96 9.59 14.12
C VAL A 63 6.91 8.91 13.15
N HIS A 64 6.59 8.86 11.85
CA HIS A 64 7.42 8.18 10.84
C HIS A 64 7.43 8.89 9.48
N GLN A 65 7.67 10.19 9.46
CA GLN A 65 8.15 10.85 8.25
C GLN A 65 9.61 10.42 8.03
N MET A 66 9.78 9.20 7.52
CA MET A 66 11.05 8.84 6.89
C MET A 66 11.07 9.58 5.55
N GLU A 67 11.56 10.81 5.59
CA GLU A 67 11.66 11.67 4.42
C GLU A 67 12.53 11.04 3.33
N ASP A 68 13.49 10.17 3.74
CA ASP A 68 14.36 9.46 2.82
C ASP A 68 14.50 7.97 3.18
N ALA A 69 14.33 7.11 2.17
CA ALA A 69 14.70 5.71 2.30
C ALA A 69 16.22 5.55 2.20
N TYR A 70 16.82 4.92 3.20
CA TYR A 70 18.26 4.62 3.17
C TYR A 70 18.57 3.43 2.24
N PRO A 71 19.83 3.30 1.76
CA PRO A 71 20.25 2.13 1.01
C PRO A 71 20.00 0.83 1.77
N CYS A 72 19.64 -0.23 1.03
CA CYS A 72 19.42 -1.55 1.60
C CYS A 72 20.70 -2.11 2.25
N ILE A 73 20.64 -2.40 3.56
CA ILE A 73 21.75 -3.00 4.32
C ILE A 73 21.77 -4.53 4.27
N SER A 74 20.89 -5.14 3.48
CA SER A 74 20.78 -6.61 3.28
C SER A 74 20.60 -7.41 4.59
N CYS A 75 19.89 -6.88 5.58
CA CYS A 75 19.70 -7.50 6.91
C CYS A 75 18.79 -8.75 6.93
N GLY A 76 18.03 -9.01 5.86
CA GLY A 76 17.16 -10.20 5.75
C GLY A 76 15.78 -10.10 6.42
N LYS A 77 15.52 -9.12 7.30
CA LYS A 77 14.26 -9.02 8.05
C LYS A 77 13.00 -9.07 7.18
N CYS A 78 13.04 -8.46 5.99
CA CYS A 78 11.91 -8.49 5.05
C CYS A 78 11.65 -9.90 4.48
N VAL A 79 12.66 -10.76 4.39
CA VAL A 79 12.52 -12.15 3.94
C VAL A 79 11.88 -12.99 5.04
N GLU A 80 12.34 -12.82 6.28
CA GLU A 80 11.80 -13.53 7.46
C GLU A 80 10.33 -13.16 7.71
N ALA A 81 9.98 -11.88 7.52
CA ALA A 81 8.62 -11.39 7.74
C ALA A 81 7.64 -11.70 6.60
N CYS A 82 8.10 -12.27 5.49
CA CYS A 82 7.23 -12.51 4.33
C CYS A 82 6.36 -13.76 4.53
N PRO A 83 5.02 -13.62 4.64
CA PRO A 83 4.13 -14.78 4.84
C PRO A 83 4.03 -15.69 3.61
N MET A 84 4.44 -15.20 2.43
CA MET A 84 4.49 -15.96 1.18
C MET A 84 5.88 -16.55 0.90
N HIS A 85 6.81 -16.42 1.83
CA HIS A 85 8.20 -16.90 1.70
C HIS A 85 8.92 -16.42 0.43
N LEU A 86 8.55 -15.24 -0.04
CA LEU A 86 9.23 -14.57 -1.17
C LEU A 86 10.56 -13.97 -0.70
N ASN A 87 11.31 -13.42 -1.66
CA ASN A 87 12.52 -12.64 -1.37
C ASN A 87 12.28 -11.13 -1.65
N PRO A 88 11.66 -10.38 -0.71
CA PRO A 88 11.39 -8.95 -0.91
C PRO A 88 12.66 -8.11 -1.06
N CYS A 89 13.78 -8.53 -0.47
CA CYS A 89 15.05 -7.85 -0.60
C CYS A 89 15.53 -7.87 -2.07
N HIS A 90 15.49 -9.03 -2.71
CA HIS A 90 15.91 -9.18 -4.11
C HIS A 90 14.93 -8.49 -5.06
N LEU A 91 13.64 -8.71 -4.86
CA LEU A 91 12.58 -8.02 -5.61
C LEU A 91 12.72 -6.50 -5.52
N GLY A 92 12.99 -5.95 -4.33
CA GLY A 92 13.21 -4.52 -4.14
C GLY A 92 14.43 -4.00 -4.91
N LYS A 93 15.53 -4.75 -4.95
CA LYS A 93 16.72 -4.40 -5.73
C LYS A 93 16.44 -4.40 -7.24
N LEU A 94 15.65 -5.35 -7.74
CA LEU A 94 15.23 -5.39 -9.14
C LEU A 94 14.30 -4.22 -9.47
N ALA A 95 13.35 -3.92 -8.62
CA ALA A 95 12.43 -2.79 -8.79
C ALA A 95 13.19 -1.45 -8.85
N ALA A 96 14.14 -1.22 -7.96
CA ALA A 96 14.98 -0.02 -7.94
C ALA A 96 15.79 0.14 -9.24
N LYS A 97 16.17 -0.98 -9.86
CA LYS A 97 16.88 -1.02 -11.16
C LYS A 97 15.92 -1.04 -12.36
N ARG A 98 14.61 -0.94 -12.16
CA ARG A 98 13.56 -1.02 -13.19
C ARG A 98 13.60 -2.31 -14.04
N ARG A 99 14.14 -3.39 -13.47
CA ARG A 99 14.21 -4.70 -14.12
C ARG A 99 12.92 -5.50 -13.89
N TYR A 100 11.79 -4.95 -14.35
CA TYR A 100 10.47 -5.46 -14.02
C TYR A 100 10.18 -6.86 -14.56
N LEU A 101 10.66 -7.20 -15.76
CA LEU A 101 10.45 -8.53 -16.38
C LEU A 101 11.21 -9.63 -15.63
N ASP A 102 12.39 -9.31 -15.08
CA ASP A 102 13.19 -10.28 -14.34
C ASP A 102 12.55 -10.67 -13.01
N MET A 103 11.63 -9.84 -12.51
CA MET A 103 10.93 -10.09 -11.24
C MET A 103 9.96 -11.28 -11.33
N ASP A 104 9.58 -11.72 -12.54
CA ASP A 104 8.74 -12.92 -12.72
C ASP A 104 9.45 -14.18 -12.19
N ALA A 105 10.75 -14.31 -12.45
CA ALA A 105 11.53 -15.44 -11.95
C ALA A 105 11.61 -15.49 -10.40
N TYR A 106 11.25 -14.39 -9.74
CA TYR A 106 11.19 -14.26 -8.28
C TYR A 106 9.76 -14.15 -7.75
N HIS A 107 8.79 -14.59 -8.55
CA HIS A 107 7.40 -14.71 -8.14
C HIS A 107 6.75 -13.38 -7.67
N LEU A 108 7.02 -12.28 -8.38
CA LEU A 108 6.46 -10.96 -8.05
C LEU A 108 4.93 -10.99 -7.87
N PHE A 109 4.22 -11.74 -8.73
CA PHE A 109 2.77 -11.77 -8.75
C PHE A 109 2.14 -12.59 -7.61
N ASP A 110 2.92 -13.43 -6.92
CA ASP A 110 2.48 -14.18 -5.74
C ASP A 110 2.45 -13.30 -4.49
N CYS A 111 3.05 -12.10 -4.56
CA CYS A 111 2.98 -11.11 -3.50
C CYS A 111 1.56 -10.51 -3.42
N PHE A 112 0.87 -10.67 -2.29
CA PHE A 112 -0.43 -10.06 -2.03
C PHE A 112 -0.36 -8.70 -1.30
N GLU A 113 0.83 -8.10 -1.24
CA GLU A 113 1.03 -6.71 -0.80
C GLU A 113 0.63 -6.45 0.67
N CYS A 114 0.86 -7.42 1.55
CA CYS A 114 0.48 -7.36 2.96
C CYS A 114 1.16 -6.25 3.79
N GLY A 115 2.26 -5.67 3.31
CA GLY A 115 2.96 -4.59 4.01
C GLY A 115 4.06 -5.06 4.99
N CYS A 116 4.10 -6.32 5.41
CA CYS A 116 5.02 -6.80 6.44
C CYS A 116 6.49 -6.47 6.13
N CYS A 117 6.93 -6.69 4.89
CA CYS A 117 8.32 -6.44 4.49
C CYS A 117 8.72 -4.96 4.55
N ALA A 118 7.80 -4.05 4.22
CA ALA A 118 8.03 -2.62 4.32
C ALA A 118 8.05 -2.17 5.79
N TYR A 119 7.14 -2.70 6.60
CA TYR A 119 7.03 -2.38 8.02
C TYR A 119 8.31 -2.74 8.82
N VAL A 120 8.89 -3.91 8.58
CA VAL A 120 10.09 -4.37 9.33
C VAL A 120 11.40 -3.82 8.76
N CYS A 121 11.37 -3.05 7.66
CA CYS A 121 12.57 -2.55 7.01
C CYS A 121 13.24 -1.43 7.82
N PRO A 122 14.45 -1.65 8.39
CA PRO A 122 15.12 -0.62 9.16
C PRO A 122 15.63 0.54 8.30
N ALA A 123 15.75 0.33 6.98
CA ALA A 123 16.14 1.36 6.01
C ALA A 123 14.93 2.12 5.42
N GLY A 124 13.70 1.86 5.91
CA GLY A 124 12.51 2.57 5.47
C GLY A 124 12.13 2.39 4.00
N ILE A 125 12.61 1.34 3.34
CA ILE A 125 12.38 1.14 1.90
C ILE A 125 10.90 0.81 1.68
N PRO A 126 10.18 1.56 0.80
CA PRO A 126 8.76 1.33 0.53
C PRO A 126 8.55 0.14 -0.42
N LEU A 127 8.92 -1.07 0.03
CA LEU A 127 8.95 -2.29 -0.77
C LEU A 127 7.60 -2.60 -1.43
N VAL A 128 6.49 -2.40 -0.71
CA VAL A 128 5.15 -2.65 -1.25
C VAL A 128 4.84 -1.73 -2.42
N GLN A 129 5.19 -0.46 -2.31
CA GLN A 129 5.01 0.50 -3.40
C GLN A 129 5.86 0.12 -4.62
N TYR A 130 7.09 -0.32 -4.39
CA TYR A 130 7.93 -0.83 -5.47
C TYR A 130 7.28 -2.02 -6.18
N PHE A 131 6.67 -2.95 -5.44
CA PHE A 131 6.03 -4.12 -6.03
C PHE A 131 4.74 -3.75 -6.77
N ARG A 132 3.91 -2.84 -6.24
CA ARG A 132 2.71 -2.33 -6.91
C ARG A 132 3.07 -1.72 -8.27
N VAL A 133 4.01 -0.79 -8.28
CA VAL A 133 4.49 -0.17 -9.53
C VAL A 133 5.08 -1.23 -10.48
N SER A 134 5.92 -2.13 -9.96
CA SER A 134 6.56 -3.17 -10.76
C SER A 134 5.56 -4.12 -11.43
N LYS A 135 4.46 -4.47 -10.76
CA LYS A 135 3.39 -5.29 -11.34
C LYS A 135 2.69 -4.62 -12.52
N VAL A 136 2.42 -3.31 -12.39
CA VAL A 136 1.81 -2.53 -13.47
C VAL A 136 2.75 -2.48 -14.66
N MET A 137 3.99 -2.04 -14.44
CA MET A 137 5.01 -1.91 -15.48
C MET A 137 5.31 -3.25 -16.19
N ASN A 138 5.38 -4.35 -15.42
CA ASN A 138 5.61 -5.68 -15.96
C ASN A 138 4.46 -6.09 -16.92
N ARG A 139 3.20 -5.84 -16.54
CA ARG A 139 2.04 -6.13 -17.39
C ARG A 139 2.04 -5.29 -18.67
N GLU A 140 2.33 -4.00 -18.55
CA GLU A 140 2.40 -3.09 -19.71
C GLU A 140 3.52 -3.51 -20.69
N MET A 141 4.71 -3.82 -20.18
CA MET A 141 5.83 -4.28 -21.00
C MET A 141 5.51 -5.59 -21.72
N LYS A 142 4.84 -6.53 -21.05
CA LYS A 142 4.39 -7.79 -21.67
C LYS A 142 3.29 -7.57 -22.71
N ALA A 143 2.40 -6.61 -22.50
CA ALA A 143 1.37 -6.26 -23.47
C ALA A 143 1.96 -5.59 -24.72
N ALA A 144 2.97 -4.75 -24.55
CA ALA A 144 3.66 -4.07 -25.65
C ALA A 144 4.58 -5.02 -26.49
N ALA A 145 4.98 -6.15 -25.92
CA ALA A 145 5.82 -7.16 -26.59
C ALA A 145 5.02 -8.19 -27.40
N LYS A 146 3.68 -8.14 -27.37
CA LYS A 146 2.75 -8.98 -28.16
C LYS A 146 2.29 -8.28 -29.43
#